data_96be731942186038cc1c0d8f89dd9dff
#
_entry.id   96be731942186038cc1c0d8f89dd9dff
#
_cell.length_a   1.000
_cell.length_b   1.000
_cell.length_c   1.000
_cell.angle_alpha   90.00
_cell.angle_beta   90.00
_cell.angle_gamma   90.00
#
_symmetry.space_group_name_H-M   'P 1'
#
loop_
_entity.id
_entity.type
_entity.pdbx_description
1 polymer ?
#
loop_
_entity_poly.entity_id
_entity_poly.type
_entity_poly.pdbx_seq_one_letter_code
_entity_poly.pdbx_strand_id
1 'polypeptide(L)'
;MGAPIFDHEGELAGVIDISSCRADLTDGFLLLLRNAVADTAHRIETENFMSAFAASRVILGGDKVGAGPVLFAVDKNDLLVGATRKARKVYGLSRASFAKPLPFRDLLEGVTAAPDLDAAERAELRRALAHAKGNAAQAARDLGISRASLYRRMARLSVR
;
A
#
# COMPACT_ATOMS: atom_id res chain seq x y z
N MET A 1 -7.04 -26.61 16.34
CA MET A 1 -6.89 -26.10 14.96
C MET A 1 -6.52 -24.65 15.05
N GLY A 2 -5.36 -24.24 14.48
CA GLY A 2 -4.85 -22.89 14.68
C GLY A 2 -4.34 -22.22 13.41
N ALA A 3 -4.27 -20.88 13.44
CA ALA A 3 -3.65 -20.07 12.41
C ALA A 3 -2.63 -19.10 13.05
N PRO A 4 -1.45 -18.93 12.46
CA PRO A 4 -0.49 -17.95 12.93
C PRO A 4 -0.98 -16.52 12.61
N ILE A 5 -0.62 -15.59 13.47
CA ILE A 5 -0.85 -14.14 13.31
C ILE A 5 0.52 -13.48 13.18
N PHE A 6 0.71 -12.71 12.13
CA PHE A 6 1.94 -11.97 11.89
C PHE A 6 1.73 -10.48 12.15
N ASP A 7 2.78 -9.83 12.66
CA ASP A 7 2.75 -8.39 12.90
C ASP A 7 2.96 -7.57 11.62
N HIS A 8 3.01 -6.25 11.77
CA HIS A 8 3.21 -5.30 10.67
C HIS A 8 4.61 -5.40 10.02
N GLU A 9 5.58 -6.02 10.69
CA GLU A 9 6.92 -6.32 10.15
C GLU A 9 6.99 -7.69 9.47
N GLY A 10 5.92 -8.49 9.56
CA GLY A 10 5.83 -9.84 8.99
C GLY A 10 6.43 -10.93 9.89
N GLU A 11 6.74 -10.60 11.15
CA GLU A 11 7.23 -11.54 12.15
C GLU A 11 6.06 -12.21 12.88
N LEU A 12 6.27 -13.42 13.40
CA LEU A 12 5.24 -14.15 14.12
C LEU A 12 4.91 -13.45 15.45
N ALA A 13 3.71 -12.90 15.56
CA ALA A 13 3.22 -12.23 16.77
C ALA A 13 2.45 -13.15 17.71
N GLY A 14 1.76 -14.16 17.16
CA GLY A 14 0.96 -15.07 17.96
C GLY A 14 0.26 -16.14 17.13
N VAL A 15 -0.62 -16.88 17.79
CA VAL A 15 -1.46 -17.92 17.17
C VAL A 15 -2.87 -17.79 17.72
N ILE A 16 -3.87 -17.81 16.82
CA ILE A 16 -5.26 -18.04 17.23
C ILE A 16 -5.57 -19.52 17.08
N ASP A 17 -6.14 -20.14 18.11
CA ASP A 17 -6.49 -21.55 18.11
C ASP A 17 -7.93 -21.78 18.54
N ILE A 18 -8.56 -22.77 17.92
CA ILE A 18 -9.87 -23.33 18.34
C ILE A 18 -9.66 -24.81 18.65
N SER A 19 -10.01 -25.22 19.86
CA SER A 19 -10.05 -26.61 20.29
C SER A 19 -11.48 -27.01 20.68
N SER A 20 -11.81 -28.28 20.46
CA SER A 20 -13.13 -28.85 20.79
C SER A 20 -12.95 -30.27 21.27
N CYS A 21 -13.70 -30.65 22.32
CA CYS A 21 -13.77 -32.01 22.84
C CYS A 21 -14.85 -32.86 22.12
N ARG A 22 -15.53 -32.33 21.11
CA ARG A 22 -16.58 -33.06 20.35
C ARG A 22 -15.95 -34.03 19.37
N ALA A 23 -16.43 -35.27 19.38
CA ALA A 23 -16.01 -36.32 18.47
C ALA A 23 -16.89 -36.43 17.20
N ASP A 24 -18.02 -35.70 17.19
CA ASP A 24 -19.06 -35.76 16.13
C ASP A 24 -18.94 -34.62 15.09
N LEU A 25 -17.74 -34.02 14.96
CA LEU A 25 -17.51 -32.96 13.98
C LEU A 25 -17.39 -33.56 12.58
N THR A 26 -18.20 -33.04 11.65
CA THR A 26 -18.12 -33.38 10.24
C THR A 26 -16.97 -32.70 9.52
N ASP A 27 -16.45 -33.27 8.44
CA ASP A 27 -15.38 -32.67 7.61
C ASP A 27 -15.77 -31.28 7.09
N GLY A 28 -17.05 -31.11 6.71
CA GLY A 28 -17.55 -29.80 6.27
C GLY A 28 -17.52 -28.74 7.37
N PHE A 29 -17.82 -29.13 8.61
CA PHE A 29 -17.73 -28.21 9.75
C PHE A 29 -16.28 -27.89 10.12
N LEU A 30 -15.37 -28.86 10.03
CA LEU A 30 -13.94 -28.65 10.22
C LEU A 30 -13.35 -27.69 9.17
N LEU A 31 -13.77 -27.80 7.91
CA LEU A 31 -13.37 -26.89 6.85
C LEU A 31 -13.86 -25.46 7.12
N LEU A 32 -15.13 -25.31 7.56
CA LEU A 32 -15.68 -24.02 7.93
C LEU A 32 -14.89 -23.37 9.07
N LEU A 33 -14.60 -24.12 10.13
CA LEU A 33 -13.80 -23.63 11.26
C LEU A 33 -12.40 -23.22 10.83
N ARG A 34 -11.75 -24.01 9.97
CA ARG A 34 -10.42 -23.69 9.45
C ARG A 34 -10.42 -22.35 8.71
N ASN A 35 -11.40 -22.13 7.84
CA ASN A 35 -11.54 -20.87 7.12
C ASN A 35 -11.83 -19.70 8.07
N ALA A 36 -12.74 -19.88 9.03
CA ALA A 36 -13.06 -18.85 10.01
C ALA A 36 -11.85 -18.44 10.86
N VAL A 37 -11.03 -19.41 11.29
CA VAL A 37 -9.80 -19.13 12.06
C VAL A 37 -8.77 -18.39 11.20
N ALA A 38 -8.58 -18.82 9.95
CA ALA A 38 -7.67 -18.16 9.03
C ALA A 38 -8.11 -16.73 8.69
N ASP A 39 -9.40 -16.52 8.41
CA ASP A 39 -9.95 -15.20 8.11
C ASP A 39 -9.86 -14.26 9.32
N THR A 40 -10.05 -14.79 10.53
CA THR A 40 -9.88 -14.02 11.78
C THR A 40 -8.42 -13.61 11.97
N ALA A 41 -7.46 -14.52 11.75
CA ALA A 41 -6.05 -14.19 11.81
C ALA A 41 -5.68 -13.07 10.81
N HIS A 42 -6.13 -13.17 9.56
CA HIS A 42 -5.88 -12.14 8.54
C HIS A 42 -6.54 -10.80 8.86
N ARG A 43 -7.70 -10.79 9.51
CA ARG A 43 -8.34 -9.56 9.96
C ARG A 43 -7.52 -8.89 11.06
N ILE A 44 -7.03 -9.64 12.03
CA ILE A 44 -6.16 -9.12 13.09
C ILE A 44 -4.86 -8.56 12.50
N GLU A 45 -4.23 -9.27 11.57
CA GLU A 45 -3.03 -8.80 10.86
C GLU A 45 -3.29 -7.49 10.11
N THR A 46 -4.44 -7.38 9.45
CA THR A 46 -4.84 -6.18 8.70
C THR A 46 -5.07 -4.99 9.65
N GLU A 47 -5.80 -5.18 10.74
CA GLU A 47 -6.07 -4.14 11.75
C GLU A 47 -4.76 -3.67 12.41
N ASN A 48 -3.86 -4.61 12.74
CA ASN A 48 -2.54 -4.29 13.26
C ASN A 48 -1.70 -3.47 12.27
N PHE A 49 -1.69 -3.88 11.00
CA PHE A 49 -0.99 -3.15 9.94
C PHE A 49 -1.54 -1.73 9.77
N MET A 50 -2.86 -1.57 9.68
CA MET A 50 -3.50 -0.26 9.56
C MET A 50 -3.21 0.64 10.76
N SER A 51 -3.20 0.08 11.97
CA SER A 51 -2.88 0.81 13.21
C SER A 51 -1.41 1.24 13.24
N ALA A 52 -0.48 0.35 12.90
CA ALA A 52 0.95 0.64 12.88
C ALA A 52 1.31 1.73 11.87
N PHE A 53 0.59 1.80 10.75
CA PHE A 53 0.82 2.77 9.68
C PHE A 53 -0.30 3.82 9.56
N ALA A 54 -0.94 4.19 10.68
CA ALA A 54 -2.05 5.15 10.70
C ALA A 54 -1.70 6.54 10.13
N ALA A 55 -0.40 6.95 10.21
CA ALA A 55 0.09 8.21 9.65
C ALA A 55 0.53 8.09 8.17
N SER A 56 0.45 6.91 7.57
CA SER A 56 0.88 6.62 6.21
C SER A 56 -0.33 6.36 5.31
N ARG A 57 -0.15 6.53 4.01
CA ARG A 57 -1.16 6.13 3.03
C ARG A 57 -1.05 4.62 2.81
N VAL A 58 -2.13 3.87 3.08
CA VAL A 58 -2.18 2.44 2.82
C VAL A 58 -2.75 2.18 1.42
N ILE A 59 -2.04 1.37 0.64
CA ILE A 59 -2.38 1.01 -0.73
C ILE A 59 -2.64 -0.49 -0.79
N LEU A 60 -3.77 -0.87 -1.40
CA LEU A 60 -4.09 -2.26 -1.69
C LEU A 60 -3.38 -2.67 -2.99
N GLY A 61 -2.55 -3.69 -2.91
CA GLY A 61 -1.92 -4.30 -4.08
C GLY A 61 -2.86 -5.22 -4.85
N GLY A 62 -2.47 -5.54 -6.08
CA GLY A 62 -3.24 -6.47 -6.93
C GLY A 62 -3.36 -7.87 -6.33
N ASP A 63 -4.47 -8.51 -6.62
CA ASP A 63 -4.82 -9.85 -6.12
C ASP A 63 -3.96 -10.90 -6.81
N LYS A 64 -2.87 -11.30 -6.15
CA LYS A 64 -2.13 -12.50 -6.54
C LYS A 64 -2.57 -13.65 -5.64
N VAL A 65 -2.82 -14.79 -6.25
CA VAL A 65 -3.33 -16.02 -5.61
C VAL A 65 -2.72 -16.28 -4.23
N GLY A 66 -3.58 -16.53 -3.23
CA GLY A 66 -3.18 -16.89 -1.87
C GLY A 66 -3.93 -16.10 -0.79
N ALA A 67 -3.94 -16.62 0.43
CA ALA A 67 -4.66 -16.05 1.55
C ALA A 67 -4.02 -14.75 2.08
N GLY A 68 -4.85 -13.82 2.53
CA GLY A 68 -4.49 -12.55 3.15
C GLY A 68 -4.30 -11.37 2.18
N PRO A 69 -4.47 -10.14 2.66
CA PRO A 69 -4.39 -8.94 1.86
C PRO A 69 -2.94 -8.56 1.50
N VAL A 70 -2.76 -8.04 0.29
CA VAL A 70 -1.51 -7.40 -0.15
C VAL A 70 -1.64 -5.92 0.13
N LEU A 71 -1.05 -5.43 1.23
CA LEU A 71 -1.07 -4.03 1.62
C LEU A 71 0.34 -3.45 1.66
N PHE A 72 0.44 -2.20 1.24
CA PHE A 72 1.64 -1.39 1.33
C PHE A 72 1.34 -0.11 2.10
N ALA A 73 2.26 0.32 2.95
CA ALA A 73 2.22 1.63 3.57
C ALA A 73 3.28 2.52 2.91
N VAL A 74 2.87 3.71 2.49
CA VAL A 74 3.75 4.71 1.86
C VAL A 74 3.68 6.03 2.62
N ASP A 75 4.80 6.69 2.74
CA ASP A 75 4.89 8.00 3.38
C ASP A 75 4.40 9.13 2.46
N LYS A 76 4.51 10.38 2.94
CA LYS A 76 4.14 11.59 2.19
C LYS A 76 5.00 11.82 0.93
N ASN A 77 6.16 11.17 0.82
CA ASN A 77 7.08 11.27 -0.32
C ASN A 77 6.94 10.09 -1.29
N ASP A 78 5.87 9.28 -1.16
CA ASP A 78 5.64 8.05 -1.92
C ASP A 78 6.72 6.98 -1.72
N LEU A 79 7.42 7.00 -0.56
CA LEU A 79 8.38 5.97 -0.21
C LEU A 79 7.70 4.84 0.55
N LEU A 80 8.08 3.59 0.24
CA LEU A 80 7.60 2.41 0.92
C LEU A 80 8.15 2.36 2.35
N VAL A 81 7.26 2.39 3.34
CA VAL A 81 7.59 2.31 4.76
C VAL A 81 7.08 1.04 5.44
N GLY A 82 6.19 0.30 4.78
CA GLY A 82 5.67 -0.96 5.30
C GLY A 82 5.01 -1.81 4.21
N ALA A 83 4.97 -3.11 4.45
CA ALA A 83 4.27 -4.06 3.58
C ALA A 83 3.84 -5.28 4.41
N THR A 84 2.62 -5.78 4.18
CA THR A 84 2.16 -7.03 4.79
C THR A 84 3.05 -8.21 4.40
N ARG A 85 3.05 -9.27 5.21
CA ARG A 85 3.84 -10.49 4.94
C ARG A 85 3.59 -11.03 3.54
N LYS A 86 2.33 -11.05 3.08
CA LYS A 86 1.98 -11.49 1.72
C LYS A 86 2.56 -10.55 0.66
N ALA A 87 2.47 -9.23 0.86
CA ALA A 87 3.07 -8.25 -0.04
C ALA A 87 4.59 -8.45 -0.14
N ARG A 88 5.27 -8.63 0.98
CA ARG A 88 6.72 -8.92 1.02
C ARG A 88 7.07 -10.17 0.21
N LYS A 89 6.32 -11.27 0.41
CA LYS A 89 6.54 -12.52 -0.32
C LYS A 89 6.31 -12.36 -1.83
N VAL A 90 5.22 -11.69 -2.23
CA VAL A 90 4.83 -11.52 -3.64
C VAL A 90 5.80 -10.63 -4.39
N TYR A 91 6.32 -9.58 -3.74
CA TYR A 91 7.20 -8.58 -4.37
C TYR A 91 8.68 -8.76 -4.01
N GLY A 92 9.04 -9.86 -3.33
CA GLY A 92 10.44 -10.17 -2.98
C GLY A 92 11.05 -9.18 -1.98
N LEU A 93 10.24 -8.55 -1.13
CA LEU A 93 10.71 -7.56 -0.17
C LEU A 93 11.26 -8.23 1.09
N SER A 94 12.52 -8.00 1.37
CA SER A 94 13.19 -8.40 2.62
C SER A 94 13.18 -7.26 3.64
N ARG A 95 13.57 -7.53 4.87
CA ARG A 95 13.79 -6.48 5.89
C ARG A 95 14.80 -5.42 5.41
N ALA A 96 15.84 -5.84 4.67
CA ALA A 96 16.84 -4.94 4.10
C ALA A 96 16.25 -3.97 3.05
N SER A 97 15.14 -4.32 2.39
CA SER A 97 14.46 -3.46 1.43
C SER A 97 13.91 -2.18 2.05
N PHE A 98 13.64 -2.18 3.36
CA PHE A 98 13.13 -1.02 4.11
C PHE A 98 14.25 -0.20 4.76
N ALA A 99 15.51 -0.66 4.70
CA ALA A 99 16.65 0.07 5.23
C ALA A 99 17.10 1.23 4.32
N LYS A 100 16.66 1.22 3.07
CA LYS A 100 16.93 2.29 2.09
C LYS A 100 15.60 2.85 1.58
N PRO A 101 15.53 4.17 1.27
CA PRO A 101 14.35 4.75 0.65
C PRO A 101 14.02 4.02 -0.66
N LEU A 102 12.84 3.40 -0.73
CA LEU A 102 12.35 2.69 -1.92
C LEU A 102 11.08 3.38 -2.41
N PRO A 103 11.12 4.07 -3.57
CA PRO A 103 9.93 4.65 -4.16
C PRO A 103 8.91 3.54 -4.48
N PHE A 104 7.64 3.74 -4.05
CA PHE A 104 6.60 2.73 -4.26
C PHE A 104 6.34 2.46 -5.75
N ARG A 105 6.52 3.49 -6.58
CA ARG A 105 6.40 3.37 -8.03
C ARG A 105 7.39 2.37 -8.62
N ASP A 106 8.65 2.39 -8.15
CA ASP A 106 9.70 1.48 -8.64
C ASP A 106 9.37 0.02 -8.31
N LEU A 107 8.65 -0.21 -7.21
CA LEU A 107 8.17 -1.53 -6.84
C LEU A 107 7.10 -2.07 -7.81
N LEU A 108 6.24 -1.22 -8.34
CA LEU A 108 5.16 -1.60 -9.26
C LEU A 108 5.66 -1.78 -10.70
N GLU A 109 6.57 -0.93 -11.14
CA GLU A 109 7.04 -0.88 -12.53
C GLU A 109 8.27 -1.79 -12.78
N GLY A 110 8.84 -2.39 -11.69
CA GLY A 110 10.08 -3.17 -11.78
C GLY A 110 11.22 -2.29 -12.28
N VAL A 111 12.03 -1.79 -11.38
CA VAL A 111 13.23 -0.93 -11.51
C VAL A 111 13.77 -0.76 -12.95
N THR A 112 13.08 -0.01 -13.81
CA THR A 112 13.59 0.21 -15.20
C THR A 112 13.35 1.61 -15.75
N ALA A 113 12.62 2.50 -15.07
CA ALA A 113 12.46 3.86 -15.55
C ALA A 113 13.34 4.82 -14.76
N ALA A 114 14.32 5.43 -15.43
CA ALA A 114 14.97 6.63 -14.91
C ALA A 114 13.88 7.64 -14.48
N PRO A 115 14.04 8.38 -13.36
CA PRO A 115 13.03 9.31 -12.89
C PRO A 115 12.76 10.35 -13.99
N ASP A 116 11.56 10.27 -14.59
CA ASP A 116 11.08 11.26 -15.54
C ASP A 116 10.55 12.47 -14.76
N LEU A 117 11.42 13.45 -14.55
CA LEU A 117 11.09 14.70 -13.86
C LEU A 117 9.95 15.45 -14.58
N ASP A 118 9.87 15.35 -15.90
CA ASP A 118 8.82 15.99 -16.68
C ASP A 118 7.47 15.28 -16.48
N ALA A 119 7.46 13.96 -16.35
CA ALA A 119 6.25 13.22 -16.00
C ALA A 119 5.77 13.54 -14.57
N ALA A 120 6.69 13.62 -13.61
CA ALA A 120 6.37 14.00 -12.23
C ALA A 120 5.83 15.44 -12.15
N GLU A 121 6.48 16.39 -12.82
CA GLU A 121 6.02 17.77 -12.88
C GLU A 121 4.65 17.89 -13.57
N ARG A 122 4.44 17.16 -14.65
CA ARG A 122 3.15 17.08 -15.37
C ARG A 122 2.03 16.55 -14.46
N ALA A 123 2.30 15.51 -13.69
CA ALA A 123 1.34 14.94 -12.75
C ALA A 123 0.97 15.93 -11.66
N GLU A 124 1.93 16.69 -11.13
CA GLU A 124 1.70 17.69 -10.08
C GLU A 124 0.90 18.88 -10.60
N LEU A 125 1.20 19.38 -11.80
CA LEU A 125 0.43 20.44 -12.43
C LEU A 125 -1.04 20.02 -12.66
N ARG A 126 -1.28 18.79 -13.12
CA ARG A 126 -2.64 18.26 -13.29
C ARG A 126 -3.39 18.14 -11.97
N ARG A 127 -2.72 17.68 -10.90
CA ARG A 127 -3.32 17.59 -9.56
C ARG A 127 -3.72 18.97 -9.04
N ALA A 128 -2.83 19.95 -9.12
CA ALA A 128 -3.10 21.32 -8.67
C ALA A 128 -4.26 21.98 -9.46
N LEU A 129 -4.31 21.79 -10.79
CA LEU A 129 -5.41 22.27 -11.60
C LEU A 129 -6.73 21.59 -11.25
N ALA A 130 -6.74 20.29 -11.02
CA ALA A 130 -7.93 19.55 -10.59
C ALA A 130 -8.43 20.03 -9.23
N HIS A 131 -7.56 20.22 -8.24
CA HIS A 131 -7.89 20.79 -6.93
C HIS A 131 -8.48 22.21 -7.06
N ALA A 132 -7.88 23.02 -7.90
CA ALA A 132 -8.33 24.38 -8.18
C ALA A 132 -9.54 24.45 -9.14
N LYS A 133 -10.16 23.32 -9.51
CA LYS A 133 -11.29 23.23 -10.45
C LYS A 133 -11.02 23.98 -11.76
N GLY A 134 -9.80 23.90 -12.28
CA GLY A 134 -9.35 24.57 -13.49
C GLY A 134 -8.92 26.03 -13.32
N ASN A 135 -8.99 26.59 -12.10
CA ASN A 135 -8.56 27.97 -11.83
C ASN A 135 -7.03 28.05 -11.75
N ALA A 136 -6.39 28.46 -12.85
CA ALA A 136 -4.94 28.58 -12.95
C ALA A 136 -4.31 29.55 -11.94
N ALA A 137 -5.03 30.61 -11.52
CA ALA A 137 -4.52 31.54 -10.53
C ALA A 137 -4.47 30.91 -9.13
N GLN A 138 -5.47 30.07 -8.79
CA GLN A 138 -5.46 29.33 -7.53
C GLN A 138 -4.41 28.22 -7.58
N ALA A 139 -4.33 27.41 -8.63
CA ALA A 139 -3.34 26.37 -8.80
C ALA A 139 -1.90 26.91 -8.69
N ALA A 140 -1.61 28.09 -9.24
CA ALA A 140 -0.30 28.72 -9.11
C ALA A 140 0.03 29.09 -7.65
N ARG A 141 -0.95 29.59 -6.89
CA ARG A 141 -0.78 29.88 -5.45
C ARG A 141 -0.53 28.61 -4.65
N ASP A 142 -1.30 27.55 -4.93
CA ASP A 142 -1.20 26.25 -4.24
C ASP A 142 0.19 25.60 -4.47
N LEU A 143 0.75 25.81 -5.67
CA LEU A 143 2.09 25.33 -6.05
C LEU A 143 3.23 26.28 -5.61
N GLY A 144 2.93 27.45 -5.02
CA GLY A 144 3.94 28.44 -4.63
C GLY A 144 4.68 29.09 -5.81
N ILE A 145 4.09 29.14 -7.00
CA ILE A 145 4.69 29.70 -8.21
C ILE A 145 3.86 30.85 -8.79
N SER A 146 4.49 31.69 -9.64
CA SER A 146 3.77 32.73 -10.34
C SER A 146 2.83 32.14 -11.42
N ARG A 147 1.74 32.84 -11.73
CA ARG A 147 0.81 32.47 -12.80
C ARG A 147 1.52 32.34 -14.16
N ALA A 148 2.46 33.23 -14.47
CA ALA A 148 3.26 33.16 -15.69
C ALA A 148 4.13 31.88 -15.74
N SER A 149 4.73 31.52 -14.59
CA SER A 149 5.51 30.29 -14.48
C SER A 149 4.64 29.03 -14.66
N LEU A 150 3.41 29.04 -14.12
CA LEU A 150 2.45 27.93 -14.31
C LEU A 150 2.15 27.75 -15.81
N TYR A 151 1.75 28.79 -16.51
CA TYR A 151 1.44 28.70 -17.95
C TYR A 151 2.63 28.26 -18.80
N ARG A 152 3.84 28.74 -18.50
CA ARG A 152 5.05 28.33 -19.21
C ARG A 152 5.32 26.82 -19.01
N ARG A 153 5.17 26.31 -17.78
CA ARG A 153 5.34 24.88 -17.46
C ARG A 153 4.24 24.04 -18.12
N MET A 154 2.99 24.48 -18.08
CA MET A 154 1.88 23.81 -18.75
C MET A 154 2.12 23.70 -20.26
N ALA A 155 2.58 24.79 -20.91
CA ALA A 155 2.90 24.76 -22.33
C ALA A 155 4.06 23.80 -22.64
N ARG A 156 5.15 23.85 -21.85
CA ARG A 156 6.30 22.95 -22.02
C ARG A 156 5.90 21.47 -21.88
N LEU A 157 5.02 21.15 -20.92
CA LEU A 157 4.64 19.80 -20.59
C LEU A 157 3.33 19.33 -21.24
N SER A 158 2.77 20.13 -22.16
CA SER A 158 1.52 19.83 -22.87
C SER A 158 0.34 19.49 -21.92
N VAL A 159 0.25 20.21 -20.80
CA VAL A 159 -0.86 20.10 -19.85
C VAL A 159 -1.97 21.09 -20.28
N ARG A 160 -3.17 20.56 -20.49
CA ARG A 160 -4.38 21.35 -20.83
C ARG A 160 -5.36 21.34 -19.69
#